data_348fcf49d9049b94fa4f49759852aa5f
#
_entry.id   348fcf49d9049b94fa4f49759852aa5f
#
_cell.length_a   1.000
_cell.length_b   1.000
_cell.length_c   1.000
_cell.angle_alpha   90.00
_cell.angle_beta   90.00
_cell.angle_gamma   90.00
#
_symmetry.space_group_name_H-M   'P 1'
#
loop_
_entity.id
_entity.type
_entity.pdbx_description
1 polymer ?
#
loop_
_entity_poly.entity_id
_entity_poly.type
_entity_poly.pdbx_seq_one_letter_code
_entity_poly.pdbx_strand_id
1 'polypeptide(L)'
;MEWIVITSPDFLPGEAFFIDKLFGCGLDLLHFRKPGAPIEACRNLLNEIPKRWHNRIVTHEHFALASEFGLHGVHLNRRNPIAPDGYTGSISCSCHSLEEVIANKSQRAY
;
A
#
# COMPACT_ATOMS: atom_id res chain seq x y z
N MET A 1 -3.28 7.47 18.53
CA MET A 1 -3.67 7.93 17.16
C MET A 1 -2.71 7.36 16.14
N GLU A 2 -3.22 6.85 15.05
CA GLU A 2 -2.39 6.28 13.99
C GLU A 2 -2.01 7.35 12.97
N TRP A 3 -0.72 7.41 12.63
CA TRP A 3 -0.20 8.34 11.64
C TRP A 3 -0.01 7.60 10.33
N ILE A 4 -0.76 8.03 9.30
CA ILE A 4 -0.75 7.41 7.98
C ILE A 4 -0.36 8.47 6.96
N VAL A 5 0.59 8.13 6.08
CA VAL A 5 1.02 9.00 4.98
C VAL A 5 0.79 8.25 3.66
N ILE A 6 0.27 8.97 2.66
CA ILE A 6 0.09 8.44 1.30
C ILE A 6 1.20 9.04 0.44
N THR A 7 1.89 8.20 -0.34
CA THR A 7 2.96 8.70 -1.22
C THR A 7 2.40 9.60 -2.32
N SER A 8 3.28 10.47 -2.85
CA SER A 8 2.99 11.19 -4.08
C SER A 8 2.77 10.17 -5.22
N PRO A 9 1.89 10.46 -6.19
CA PRO A 9 1.70 9.55 -7.33
C PRO A 9 2.94 9.41 -8.21
N ASP A 10 3.85 10.39 -8.16
CA ASP A 10 5.09 10.36 -8.94
C ASP A 10 6.24 9.81 -8.11
N PHE A 11 7.26 9.27 -8.80
CA PHE A 11 8.50 8.86 -8.14
C PHE A 11 9.41 10.07 -7.97
N LEU A 12 9.78 10.37 -6.73
CA LEU A 12 10.54 11.56 -6.38
C LEU A 12 12.00 11.20 -6.09
N PRO A 13 12.97 12.09 -6.43
CA PRO A 13 14.36 11.87 -6.03
C PRO A 13 14.48 11.76 -4.52
N GLY A 14 15.19 10.73 -4.04
CA GLY A 14 15.38 10.53 -2.60
C GLY A 14 14.15 10.07 -1.85
N GLU A 15 13.13 9.57 -2.55
CA GLU A 15 11.87 9.18 -1.92
C GLU A 15 12.06 8.09 -0.86
N ALA A 16 12.88 7.07 -1.16
CA ALA A 16 13.13 5.99 -0.21
C ALA A 16 13.80 6.50 1.07
N PHE A 17 14.72 7.43 0.92
CA PHE A 17 15.40 8.07 2.06
C PHE A 17 14.39 8.84 2.92
N PHE A 18 13.50 9.60 2.28
CA PHE A 18 12.48 10.35 2.99
C PHE A 18 11.51 9.43 3.74
N ILE A 19 11.10 8.33 3.10
CA ILE A 19 10.22 7.32 3.71
C ILE A 19 10.88 6.71 4.95
N ASP A 20 12.17 6.35 4.85
CA ASP A 20 12.92 5.83 5.99
C ASP A 20 12.93 6.82 7.15
N LYS A 21 13.11 8.11 6.85
CA LYS A 21 13.08 9.16 7.87
C LYS A 21 11.71 9.28 8.53
N LEU A 22 10.64 9.19 7.74
CA LEU A 22 9.27 9.24 8.28
C LEU A 22 9.02 8.11 9.27
N PHE A 23 9.41 6.89 8.91
CA PHE A 23 9.26 5.74 9.81
C PHE A 23 10.10 5.91 11.07
N GLY A 24 11.29 6.44 10.93
CA GLY A 24 12.17 6.73 12.08
C GLY A 24 11.57 7.78 13.01
N CYS A 25 10.69 8.62 12.51
CA CYS A 25 9.99 9.65 13.30
C CYS A 25 8.67 9.15 13.89
N GLY A 26 8.30 7.89 13.67
CA GLY A 26 7.10 7.31 14.28
C GLY A 26 5.94 7.08 13.34
N LEU A 27 6.15 7.15 12.02
CA LEU A 27 5.10 6.83 11.06
C LEU A 27 4.58 5.41 11.30
N ASP A 28 3.27 5.25 11.38
CA ASP A 28 2.64 3.95 11.62
C ASP A 28 2.45 3.15 10.34
N LEU A 29 1.86 3.77 9.33
CA LEU A 29 1.59 3.11 8.04
C LEU A 29 1.92 4.05 6.89
N LEU A 30 2.52 3.50 5.84
CA LEU A 30 2.72 4.18 4.57
C LEU A 30 1.80 3.55 3.54
N HIS A 31 0.96 4.34 2.91
CA HIS A 31 0.15 3.92 1.77
C HIS A 31 0.92 4.20 0.49
N PHE A 32 1.40 3.15 -0.13
CA PHE A 32 2.21 3.20 -1.35
C PHE A 32 1.26 3.30 -2.54
N ARG A 33 1.09 4.50 -3.07
CA ARG A 33 0.15 4.78 -4.15
C ARG A 33 0.90 5.36 -5.35
N LYS A 34 1.05 4.56 -6.39
CA LYS A 34 1.74 4.94 -7.63
C LYS A 34 0.87 4.54 -8.82
N PRO A 35 -0.26 5.26 -9.05
CA PRO A 35 -1.20 4.88 -10.10
C PRO A 35 -0.55 4.90 -11.49
N GLY A 36 -0.79 3.85 -12.26
CA GLY A 36 -0.25 3.73 -13.61
C GLY A 36 1.23 3.39 -13.70
N ALA A 37 1.92 3.23 -12.57
CA ALA A 37 3.35 2.93 -12.58
C ALA A 37 3.61 1.47 -12.96
N PRO A 38 4.70 1.19 -13.70
CA PRO A 38 5.09 -0.20 -13.98
C PRO A 38 5.49 -0.92 -12.68
N ILE A 39 5.19 -2.23 -12.62
CA ILE A 39 5.49 -3.01 -11.43
C ILE A 39 7.00 -2.98 -11.08
N GLU A 40 7.87 -2.95 -12.08
CA GLU A 40 9.32 -2.91 -11.84
C GLU A 40 9.76 -1.61 -11.16
N ALA A 41 9.15 -0.48 -11.52
CA ALA A 41 9.45 0.79 -10.86
C ALA A 41 9.04 0.75 -9.38
N CYS A 42 7.88 0.16 -9.10
CA CYS A 42 7.41 -0.01 -7.72
C CYS A 42 8.31 -0.96 -6.94
N ARG A 43 8.70 -2.08 -7.57
CA ARG A 43 9.60 -3.05 -6.96
C ARG A 43 10.94 -2.42 -6.61
N ASN A 44 11.48 -1.59 -7.52
CA ASN A 44 12.75 -0.91 -7.28
C ASN A 44 12.69 0.02 -6.08
N LEU A 45 11.61 0.80 -5.95
CA LEU A 45 11.46 1.69 -4.80
C LEU A 45 11.34 0.90 -3.50
N LEU A 46 10.54 -0.19 -3.49
CA LEU A 46 10.42 -1.03 -2.30
C LEU A 46 11.75 -1.66 -1.90
N ASN A 47 12.59 -2.04 -2.88
CA ASN A 47 13.91 -2.57 -2.60
C ASN A 47 14.84 -1.53 -1.96
N GLU A 48 14.64 -0.25 -2.25
CA GLU A 48 15.43 0.84 -1.67
C GLU A 48 14.98 1.17 -0.24
N ILE A 49 13.73 0.85 0.11
CA ILE A 49 13.23 1.07 1.47
C ILE A 49 13.73 -0.06 2.38
N PRO A 50 14.28 0.25 3.57
CA PRO A 50 14.76 -0.80 4.47
C PRO A 50 13.67 -1.85 4.78
N LYS A 51 14.07 -3.12 4.78
CA LYS A 51 13.14 -4.24 4.98
C LYS A 51 12.37 -4.16 6.29
N ARG A 52 12.95 -3.56 7.32
CA ARG A 52 12.31 -3.44 8.64
C ARG A 52 11.00 -2.65 8.59
N TRP A 53 10.78 -1.85 7.53
CA TRP A 53 9.57 -1.06 7.38
C TRP A 53 8.53 -1.70 6.47
N HIS A 54 8.88 -2.76 5.74
CA HIS A 54 7.97 -3.36 4.74
C HIS A 54 6.64 -3.80 5.36
N ASN A 55 6.64 -4.29 6.59
CA ASN A 55 5.40 -4.71 7.25
C ASN A 55 4.52 -3.55 7.71
N ARG A 56 4.90 -2.32 7.40
CA ARG A 56 4.12 -1.11 7.67
C ARG A 56 3.74 -0.38 6.39
N ILE A 57 3.82 -1.07 5.24
CA ILE A 57 3.49 -0.49 3.94
C ILE A 57 2.23 -1.18 3.41
N VAL A 58 1.28 -0.36 2.93
CA VAL A 58 0.06 -0.84 2.27
C VAL A 58 0.16 -0.41 0.82
N THR A 59 -0.01 -1.34 -0.13
CA THR A 59 0.06 -1.00 -1.54
C THR A 59 -1.32 -0.81 -2.15
N HIS A 60 -1.45 0.22 -3.00
CA HIS A 60 -2.68 0.52 -3.72
C HIS A 60 -2.69 -0.10 -5.12
N GLU A 61 -1.54 -0.51 -5.63
CA GLU A 61 -1.36 -1.06 -6.96
C GLU A 61 -0.53 -2.33 -6.87
N HIS A 62 -0.54 -3.15 -7.93
CA HIS A 62 0.34 -4.33 -8.03
C HIS A 62 0.32 -5.17 -6.75
N PHE A 63 -0.86 -5.68 -6.41
CA PHE A 63 -1.08 -6.38 -5.13
C PHE A 63 -0.14 -7.57 -4.90
N ALA A 64 0.41 -8.17 -5.96
CA ALA A 64 1.38 -9.23 -5.82
C ALA A 64 2.61 -8.81 -5.01
N LEU A 65 2.94 -7.51 -5.01
CA LEU A 65 4.06 -7.00 -4.23
C LEU A 65 3.85 -7.17 -2.73
N ALA A 66 2.59 -7.20 -2.27
CA ALA A 66 2.31 -7.37 -0.85
C ALA A 66 2.84 -8.71 -0.34
N SER A 67 2.67 -9.78 -1.13
CA SER A 67 3.21 -11.10 -0.77
C SER A 67 4.71 -11.17 -1.02
N GLU A 68 5.19 -10.57 -2.10
CA GLU A 68 6.60 -10.59 -2.46
C GLU A 68 7.49 -9.93 -1.40
N PHE A 69 7.05 -8.81 -0.83
CA PHE A 69 7.83 -8.03 0.12
C PHE A 69 7.37 -8.16 1.57
N GLY A 70 6.32 -8.93 1.84
CA GLY A 70 5.77 -9.04 3.19
C GLY A 70 5.17 -7.71 3.67
N LEU A 71 4.46 -7.00 2.79
CA LEU A 71 3.85 -5.74 3.13
C LEU A 71 2.70 -5.92 4.13
N HIS A 72 2.30 -4.83 4.78
CA HIS A 72 1.19 -4.84 5.75
C HIS A 72 -0.12 -5.28 5.10
N GLY A 73 -0.43 -4.78 3.91
CA GLY A 73 -1.67 -5.12 3.27
C GLY A 73 -1.84 -4.49 1.89
N VAL A 74 -3.04 -4.63 1.37
CA VAL A 74 -3.45 -4.03 0.09
C VAL A 74 -4.63 -3.10 0.32
N HIS A 75 -4.73 -2.06 -0.52
CA HIS A 75 -5.84 -1.11 -0.47
C HIS A 75 -6.62 -1.19 -1.76
N LEU A 76 -7.87 -1.67 -1.68
CA LEU A 76 -8.75 -1.82 -2.84
C LEU A 76 -9.28 -0.45 -3.28
N ASN A 77 -9.47 -0.28 -4.58
CA ASN A 77 -10.01 0.94 -5.15
C ASN A 77 -10.72 0.60 -6.46
N ARG A 78 -11.24 1.61 -7.17
CA ARG A 78 -11.97 1.37 -8.42
C ARG A 78 -11.12 0.73 -9.50
N ARG A 79 -9.82 1.04 -9.53
CA ARG A 79 -8.89 0.45 -10.51
C ARG A 79 -8.55 -0.99 -10.17
N ASN A 80 -8.51 -1.30 -8.86
CA ASN A 80 -8.12 -2.63 -8.36
C ASN A 80 -9.13 -3.02 -7.26
N PRO A 81 -10.32 -3.51 -7.64
CA PRO A 81 -11.41 -3.71 -6.67
C PRO A 81 -11.39 -5.04 -5.92
N ILE A 82 -10.53 -5.97 -6.32
CA ILE A 82 -10.52 -7.33 -5.78
C ILE A 82 -9.12 -7.71 -5.31
N ALA A 83 -9.03 -8.23 -4.07
CA ALA A 83 -7.78 -8.73 -3.54
C ALA A 83 -7.37 -10.02 -4.27
N PRO A 84 -6.05 -10.33 -4.35
CA PRO A 84 -5.58 -11.56 -4.98
C PRO A 84 -6.16 -12.81 -4.29
N ASP A 85 -6.41 -13.86 -5.07
CA ASP A 85 -6.86 -15.13 -4.52
C ASP A 85 -5.85 -15.67 -3.50
N GLY A 86 -6.36 -16.15 -2.36
CA GLY A 86 -5.51 -16.71 -1.33
C GLY A 86 -4.73 -15.67 -0.51
N TYR A 87 -4.97 -14.37 -0.72
CA TYR A 87 -4.29 -13.33 0.04
C TYR A 87 -4.76 -13.35 1.50
N THR A 88 -3.82 -13.37 2.43
CA THR A 88 -4.09 -13.46 3.88
C THR A 88 -3.72 -12.21 4.66
N GLY A 89 -3.18 -11.17 4.01
CA GLY A 89 -2.79 -9.93 4.67
C GLY A 89 -3.98 -9.00 4.91
N SER A 90 -3.70 -7.81 5.43
CA SER A 90 -4.72 -6.79 5.67
C SER A 90 -5.29 -6.24 4.37
N ILE A 91 -6.57 -5.94 4.39
CA ILE A 91 -7.27 -5.37 3.24
C ILE A 91 -8.04 -4.13 3.69
N SER A 92 -7.85 -3.02 2.97
CA SER A 92 -8.66 -1.82 3.13
C SER A 92 -9.20 -1.42 1.76
N CYS A 93 -10.10 -0.45 1.72
CA CYS A 93 -10.64 0.00 0.44
C CYS A 93 -11.06 1.46 0.49
N SER A 94 -11.06 2.08 -0.71
CA SER A 94 -11.65 3.40 -0.92
C SER A 94 -13.07 3.17 -1.43
N CYS A 95 -14.07 3.74 -0.75
CA CYS A 95 -15.47 3.60 -1.12
C CYS A 95 -16.05 4.97 -1.42
N HIS A 96 -16.77 5.07 -2.55
CA HIS A 96 -17.36 6.32 -3.01
C HIS A 96 -18.88 6.31 -2.92
N SER A 97 -19.49 5.17 -2.56
CA SER A 97 -20.93 5.03 -2.43
C SER A 97 -21.25 3.95 -1.40
N LEU A 98 -22.51 3.94 -0.95
CA LEU A 98 -22.96 2.94 -0.01
C LEU A 98 -22.89 1.54 -0.62
N GLU A 99 -23.18 1.42 -1.90
CA GLU A 99 -23.11 0.14 -2.60
C GLU A 99 -21.69 -0.42 -2.60
N GLU A 100 -20.69 0.44 -2.78
CA GLU A 100 -19.29 0.02 -2.72
C GLU A 100 -18.93 -0.47 -1.32
N VAL A 101 -19.41 0.20 -0.28
CA VAL A 101 -19.17 -0.24 1.10
C VAL A 101 -19.73 -1.64 1.31
N ILE A 102 -20.96 -1.89 0.87
CA ILE A 102 -21.61 -3.18 1.01
C ILE A 102 -20.86 -4.25 0.20
N ALA A 103 -20.50 -3.93 -1.05
CA ALA A 103 -19.83 -4.87 -1.94
C ALA A 103 -18.45 -5.30 -1.42
N ASN A 104 -17.75 -4.40 -0.74
CA ASN A 104 -16.40 -4.68 -0.25
C ASN A 104 -16.34 -5.17 1.19
N LYS A 105 -17.47 -5.21 1.88
CA LYS A 105 -17.53 -5.55 3.29
C LYS A 105 -16.88 -6.89 3.63
N SER A 106 -17.09 -7.90 2.78
CA SER A 106 -16.56 -9.23 3.02
C SER A 106 -15.05 -9.34 2.73
N GLN A 107 -14.47 -8.35 2.05
CA GLN A 107 -13.06 -8.36 1.69
C GLN A 107 -12.19 -7.54 2.64
N ARG A 108 -12.79 -6.68 3.44
CA ARG A 108 -12.03 -5.82 4.34
C ARG A 108 -11.64 -6.53 5.62
N ALA A 109 -10.42 -6.30 6.07
CA ALA A 109 -9.95 -6.77 7.37
C ALA A 109 -10.24 -5.76 8.48
N TYR A 110 -10.54 -4.52 8.11
CA TYR A 110 -10.82 -3.45 9.08
C TYR A 110 -11.62 -2.33 8.44
#